data_621a449e13d2908c67072c61d9940a76
#
_entry.id   621a449e13d2908c67072c61d9940a76
#
_cell.length_a   1.000
_cell.length_b   1.000
_cell.length_c   1.000
_cell.angle_alpha   90.00
_cell.angle_beta   90.00
_cell.angle_gamma   90.00
#
_symmetry.space_group_name_H-M   'P 1'
#
loop_
_entity.id
_entity.type
_entity.pdbx_description
1 polymer ?
#
loop_
_entity_poly.entity_id
_entity_poly.type
_entity_poly.pdbx_seq_one_letter_code
_entity_poly.pdbx_strand_id
1 'polypeptide(L)'
;MKINIKNMVCPRCIAAVSAILVSEGLSVKEVNLGDVEIAEELSAEQLSSLARALEEIGFELLDDPRSQLVEQIRVKVLEWVRMEGDRPKLSDFLCGYLAKDYSTLSKLFSEVKGMTIERFAILHRIEYAKELLCYSQLSTSEIAYMLGYSSPAHLSSQFKQMTGMTPKTFRLQNRHDRISLDKL
;
A
#
# COMPACT_ATOMS: atom_id res chain seq x y z
N MET A 1 -11.68 20.79 2.02
CA MET A 1 -12.25 19.54 1.47
C MET A 1 -11.24 18.41 1.54
N LYS A 2 -11.66 17.16 1.86
CA LYS A 2 -10.78 15.98 1.79
C LYS A 2 -11.18 15.11 0.61
N ILE A 3 -10.22 14.73 -0.23
CA ILE A 3 -10.40 13.84 -1.37
C ILE A 3 -9.55 12.60 -1.22
N ASN A 4 -9.99 11.48 -1.76
CA ASN A 4 -9.26 10.21 -1.71
C ASN A 4 -8.80 9.83 -3.12
N ILE A 5 -7.54 9.39 -3.22
CA ILE A 5 -6.88 9.08 -4.48
C ILE A 5 -6.35 7.65 -4.41
N LYS A 6 -6.77 6.81 -5.33
CA LYS A 6 -6.35 5.41 -5.43
C LYS A 6 -4.97 5.29 -6.12
N ASN A 7 -4.31 4.20 -5.86
CA ASN A 7 -3.02 3.80 -6.44
C ASN A 7 -1.78 4.55 -5.89
N MET A 8 -1.91 5.40 -4.89
CA MET A 8 -0.75 5.99 -4.22
C MET A 8 -0.06 4.95 -3.32
N VAL A 9 1.20 4.62 -3.60
CA VAL A 9 1.93 3.52 -2.90
C VAL A 9 3.29 3.94 -2.33
N CYS A 10 3.79 5.12 -2.67
CA CYS A 10 5.13 5.55 -2.27
C CYS A 10 5.27 7.08 -2.27
N PRO A 11 6.36 7.62 -1.70
CA PRO A 11 6.61 9.07 -1.69
C PRO A 11 6.66 9.73 -3.07
N ARG A 12 7.03 8.98 -4.13
CA ARG A 12 6.98 9.50 -5.51
C ARG A 12 5.55 9.78 -5.96
N CYS A 13 4.59 8.96 -5.53
CA CYS A 13 3.16 9.21 -5.80
C CYS A 13 2.71 10.51 -5.13
N ILE A 14 3.15 10.78 -3.89
CA ILE A 14 2.86 12.05 -3.20
C ILE A 14 3.39 13.23 -4.02
N ALA A 15 4.65 13.17 -4.49
CA ALA A 15 5.24 14.23 -5.30
C ALA A 15 4.50 14.44 -6.63
N ALA A 16 4.14 13.35 -7.32
CA ALA A 16 3.41 13.42 -8.59
C ALA A 16 2.01 14.03 -8.42
N VAL A 17 1.26 13.58 -7.41
CA VAL A 17 -0.07 14.14 -7.09
C VAL A 17 0.03 15.61 -6.68
N SER A 18 1.03 15.96 -5.84
CA SER A 18 1.26 17.36 -5.45
C SER A 18 1.51 18.27 -6.67
N ALA A 19 2.30 17.80 -7.65
CA ALA A 19 2.57 18.57 -8.86
C ALA A 19 1.28 18.80 -9.69
N ILE A 20 0.41 17.80 -9.80
CA ILE A 20 -0.89 17.95 -10.49
C ILE A 20 -1.77 18.95 -9.75
N LEU A 21 -1.91 18.85 -8.42
CA LEU A 21 -2.73 19.76 -7.65
C LEU A 21 -2.27 21.21 -7.80
N VAL A 22 -0.96 21.45 -7.84
CA VAL A 22 -0.38 22.77 -8.11
C VAL A 22 -0.67 23.24 -9.53
N SER A 23 -0.56 22.36 -10.54
CA SER A 23 -0.86 22.71 -11.94
C SER A 23 -2.34 23.02 -12.19
N GLU A 24 -3.25 22.40 -11.42
CA GLU A 24 -4.69 22.72 -11.40
C GLU A 24 -5.00 23.98 -10.59
N GLY A 25 -4.00 24.64 -10.01
CA GLY A 25 -4.16 25.89 -9.25
C GLY A 25 -4.83 25.72 -7.89
N LEU A 26 -4.78 24.51 -7.29
CA LEU A 26 -5.46 24.18 -6.04
C LEU A 26 -4.57 24.47 -4.83
N SER A 27 -5.19 25.04 -3.78
CA SER A 27 -4.49 25.33 -2.51
C SER A 27 -4.47 24.10 -1.62
N VAL A 28 -3.35 23.40 -1.63
CA VAL A 28 -3.16 22.13 -0.90
C VAL A 28 -2.69 22.42 0.52
N LYS A 29 -3.33 21.81 1.53
CA LYS A 29 -2.87 21.82 2.92
C LYS A 29 -1.93 20.66 3.19
N GLU A 30 -2.32 19.45 2.78
CA GLU A 30 -1.57 18.23 3.04
C GLU A 30 -1.82 17.19 1.95
N VAL A 31 -0.77 16.42 1.56
CA VAL A 31 -0.86 15.27 0.67
C VAL A 31 -0.26 14.06 1.38
N ASN A 32 -1.09 13.06 1.59
CA ASN A 32 -0.71 11.77 2.17
C ASN A 32 -0.87 10.64 1.15
N LEU A 33 -0.41 9.45 1.48
CA LEU A 33 -0.73 8.27 0.67
C LEU A 33 -2.23 7.98 0.74
N GLY A 34 -2.90 8.10 -0.40
CA GLY A 34 -4.32 7.79 -0.56
C GLY A 34 -5.29 8.91 -0.21
N ASP A 35 -4.85 10.04 0.35
CA ASP A 35 -5.70 11.20 0.62
C ASP A 35 -5.00 12.55 0.48
N VAL A 36 -5.79 13.57 0.15
CA VAL A 36 -5.35 14.97 0.04
C VAL A 36 -6.32 15.87 0.77
N GLU A 37 -5.80 16.81 1.55
CA GLU A 37 -6.59 17.91 2.12
C GLU A 37 -6.38 19.21 1.33
N ILE A 38 -7.47 19.72 0.74
CA ILE A 38 -7.52 20.95 -0.05
C ILE A 38 -8.17 22.05 0.81
N ALA A 39 -7.68 23.28 0.70
CA ALA A 39 -8.15 24.40 1.53
C ALA A 39 -9.58 24.82 1.20
N GLU A 40 -9.95 24.78 -0.07
CA GLU A 40 -11.25 25.14 -0.62
C GLU A 40 -12.14 23.94 -0.95
N GLU A 41 -13.41 24.18 -1.19
CA GLU A 41 -14.33 23.25 -1.84
C GLU A 41 -14.18 23.39 -3.36
N LEU A 42 -14.14 22.24 -4.06
CA LEU A 42 -13.99 22.20 -5.51
C LEU A 42 -15.34 22.18 -6.21
N SER A 43 -15.47 22.91 -7.31
CA SER A 43 -16.61 22.79 -8.21
C SER A 43 -16.60 21.45 -8.96
N ALA A 44 -17.74 21.06 -9.53
CA ALA A 44 -17.85 19.83 -10.33
C ALA A 44 -16.89 19.86 -11.55
N GLU A 45 -16.65 21.04 -12.13
CA GLU A 45 -15.72 21.21 -13.24
C GLU A 45 -14.27 21.00 -12.80
N GLN A 46 -13.88 21.57 -11.66
CA GLN A 46 -12.54 21.37 -11.07
C GLN A 46 -12.29 19.93 -10.68
N LEU A 47 -13.27 19.22 -10.08
CA LEU A 47 -13.20 17.81 -9.77
C LEU A 47 -13.02 16.97 -11.04
N SER A 48 -13.75 17.29 -12.10
CA SER A 48 -13.63 16.58 -13.38
C SER A 48 -12.29 16.82 -14.07
N SER A 49 -11.74 18.05 -13.99
CA SER A 49 -10.41 18.35 -14.52
C SER A 49 -9.33 17.60 -13.76
N LEU A 50 -9.40 17.66 -12.41
CA LEU A 50 -8.47 16.96 -11.54
C LEU A 50 -8.52 15.43 -11.75
N ALA A 51 -9.73 14.85 -11.88
CA ALA A 51 -9.88 13.41 -12.13
C ALA A 51 -9.15 12.99 -13.43
N ARG A 52 -9.33 13.73 -14.52
CA ARG A 52 -8.63 13.45 -15.80
C ARG A 52 -7.12 13.56 -15.66
N ALA A 53 -6.62 14.62 -15.04
CA ALA A 53 -5.18 14.82 -14.85
C ALA A 53 -4.55 13.70 -13.98
N LEU A 54 -5.27 13.20 -12.99
CA LEU A 54 -4.84 12.06 -12.17
C LEU A 54 -4.85 10.75 -12.97
N GLU A 55 -5.90 10.51 -13.78
CA GLU A 55 -6.03 9.29 -14.62
C GLU A 55 -4.90 9.18 -15.65
N GLU A 56 -4.44 10.28 -16.24
CA GLU A 56 -3.34 10.31 -17.22
C GLU A 56 -2.04 9.69 -16.66
N ILE A 57 -1.83 9.75 -15.35
CA ILE A 57 -0.64 9.18 -14.70
C ILE A 57 -0.98 7.95 -13.81
N GLY A 58 -2.18 7.37 -13.98
CA GLY A 58 -2.58 6.10 -13.37
C GLY A 58 -3.15 6.19 -11.97
N PHE A 59 -3.53 7.38 -11.49
CA PHE A 59 -4.29 7.57 -10.27
C PHE A 59 -5.79 7.69 -10.57
N GLU A 60 -6.63 7.47 -9.56
CA GLU A 60 -8.08 7.53 -9.67
C GLU A 60 -8.66 8.29 -8.48
N LEU A 61 -9.50 9.30 -8.75
CA LEU A 61 -10.23 10.02 -7.73
C LEU A 61 -11.40 9.15 -7.24
N LEU A 62 -11.51 8.95 -5.92
CA LEU A 62 -12.54 8.12 -5.31
C LEU A 62 -13.65 8.99 -4.69
N ASP A 63 -14.87 8.83 -5.16
CA ASP A 63 -16.07 9.51 -4.67
C ASP A 63 -16.97 8.60 -3.81
N ASP A 64 -16.87 7.27 -3.98
CA ASP A 64 -17.64 6.28 -3.24
C ASP A 64 -17.02 5.98 -1.87
N PRO A 65 -17.75 6.14 -0.75
CA PRO A 65 -17.24 5.90 0.60
C PRO A 65 -16.71 4.48 0.84
N ARG A 66 -17.24 3.46 0.14
CA ARG A 66 -16.77 2.08 0.26
C ARG A 66 -15.39 1.92 -0.37
N SER A 67 -15.21 2.47 -1.56
CA SER A 67 -13.93 2.48 -2.28
C SER A 67 -12.87 3.29 -1.52
N GLN A 68 -13.26 4.43 -0.95
CA GLN A 68 -12.38 5.23 -0.09
C GLN A 68 -11.89 4.44 1.13
N LEU A 69 -12.78 3.75 1.84
CA LEU A 69 -12.39 2.96 3.01
C LEU A 69 -11.50 1.77 2.60
N VAL A 70 -11.77 1.11 1.48
CA VAL A 70 -10.92 0.03 0.98
C VAL A 70 -9.52 0.55 0.64
N GLU A 71 -9.41 1.73 0.05
CA GLU A 71 -8.11 2.35 -0.23
C GLU A 71 -7.38 2.73 1.06
N GLN A 72 -8.06 3.26 2.07
CA GLN A 72 -7.47 3.51 3.39
C GLN A 72 -6.95 2.22 4.04
N ILE A 73 -7.70 1.12 3.97
CA ILE A 73 -7.22 -0.19 4.45
C ILE A 73 -5.95 -0.58 3.69
N ARG A 74 -5.95 -0.47 2.35
CA ARG A 74 -4.81 -0.80 1.50
C ARG A 74 -3.56 -0.02 1.91
N VAL A 75 -3.67 1.29 2.02
CA VAL A 75 -2.56 2.18 2.42
C VAL A 75 -2.04 1.80 3.80
N LYS A 76 -2.94 1.58 4.78
CA LYS A 76 -2.52 1.20 6.14
C LYS A 76 -1.86 -0.18 6.19
N VAL A 77 -2.26 -1.13 5.37
CA VAL A 77 -1.55 -2.42 5.24
C VAL A 77 -0.14 -2.22 4.68
N LEU A 78 0.04 -1.36 3.67
CA LEU A 78 1.37 -1.05 3.12
C LEU A 78 2.28 -0.39 4.16
N GLU A 79 1.77 0.57 4.93
CA GLU A 79 2.49 1.19 6.04
C GLU A 79 2.88 0.13 7.08
N TRP A 80 1.94 -0.72 7.50
CA TRP A 80 2.19 -1.79 8.46
C TRP A 80 3.24 -2.79 7.99
N VAL A 81 3.25 -3.16 6.71
CA VAL A 81 4.27 -4.05 6.14
C VAL A 81 5.67 -3.42 6.22
N ARG A 82 5.79 -2.11 6.08
CA ARG A 82 7.07 -1.38 6.09
C ARG A 82 7.48 -0.86 7.47
N MET A 83 6.67 -1.08 8.50
CA MET A 83 7.04 -0.70 9.87
C MET A 83 8.30 -1.41 10.33
N GLU A 84 9.21 -0.65 10.93
CA GLU A 84 10.40 -1.16 11.61
C GLU A 84 10.14 -1.32 13.11
N GLY A 85 10.85 -2.25 13.75
CA GLY A 85 10.77 -2.50 15.19
C GLY A 85 9.57 -3.34 15.61
N ASP A 86 9.04 -3.06 16.81
CA ASP A 86 7.93 -3.83 17.40
C ASP A 86 6.62 -3.54 16.66
N ARG A 87 6.12 -4.55 15.98
CA ARG A 87 4.96 -4.44 15.09
C ARG A 87 3.71 -4.95 15.80
N PRO A 88 2.65 -4.11 15.94
CA PRO A 88 1.38 -4.56 16.49
C PRO A 88 0.72 -5.60 15.57
N LYS A 89 -0.27 -6.33 16.10
CA LYS A 89 -1.10 -7.18 15.26
C LYS A 89 -1.78 -6.33 14.17
N LEU A 90 -1.91 -6.87 12.95
CA LEU A 90 -2.52 -6.16 11.84
C LEU A 90 -3.95 -5.70 12.14
N SER A 91 -4.74 -6.54 12.81
CA SER A 91 -6.09 -6.20 13.26
C SER A 91 -6.12 -4.96 14.14
N ASP A 92 -5.26 -4.95 15.17
CA ASP A 92 -5.22 -3.88 16.18
C ASP A 92 -4.75 -2.57 15.54
N PHE A 93 -3.76 -2.66 14.65
CA PHE A 93 -3.27 -1.53 13.87
C PHE A 93 -4.37 -0.90 13.02
N LEU A 94 -5.08 -1.71 12.22
CA LEU A 94 -6.14 -1.22 11.35
C LEU A 94 -7.32 -0.65 12.14
N CYS A 95 -7.76 -1.32 13.20
CA CYS A 95 -8.85 -0.83 14.04
C CYS A 95 -8.50 0.50 14.71
N GLY A 96 -7.27 0.66 15.18
CA GLY A 96 -6.81 1.89 15.81
C GLY A 96 -6.79 3.08 14.85
N TYR A 97 -6.36 2.90 13.61
CA TYR A 97 -6.28 3.99 12.63
C TYR A 97 -7.60 4.30 11.95
N LEU A 98 -8.44 3.29 11.68
CA LEU A 98 -9.66 3.45 10.90
C LEU A 98 -10.92 3.60 11.77
N ALA A 99 -10.79 3.50 13.09
CA ALA A 99 -11.88 3.62 14.07
C ALA A 99 -13.10 2.73 13.72
N LYS A 100 -12.83 1.51 13.23
CA LYS A 100 -13.84 0.51 12.86
C LYS A 100 -13.40 -0.86 13.34
N ASP A 101 -14.36 -1.75 13.61
CA ASP A 101 -14.08 -3.13 13.98
C ASP A 101 -13.48 -3.93 12.80
N TYR A 102 -12.61 -4.90 13.13
CA TYR A 102 -11.89 -5.67 12.11
C TYR A 102 -12.82 -6.51 11.22
N SER A 103 -13.94 -6.98 11.75
CA SER A 103 -14.88 -7.79 10.99
C SER A 103 -15.51 -6.98 9.85
N THR A 104 -15.89 -5.74 10.13
CA THR A 104 -16.40 -4.79 9.14
C THR A 104 -15.36 -4.47 8.06
N LEU A 105 -14.10 -4.16 8.47
CA LEU A 105 -13.00 -3.89 7.55
C LEU A 105 -12.70 -5.10 6.65
N SER A 106 -12.60 -6.29 7.23
CA SER A 106 -12.27 -7.53 6.53
C SER A 106 -13.35 -7.93 5.53
N LYS A 107 -14.63 -7.84 5.92
CA LYS A 107 -15.76 -8.12 5.05
C LYS A 107 -15.76 -7.18 3.84
N LEU A 108 -15.70 -5.87 4.08
CA LEU A 108 -15.69 -4.87 3.02
C LEU A 108 -14.52 -5.05 2.06
N PHE A 109 -13.31 -5.24 2.60
CA PHE A 109 -12.11 -5.44 1.79
C PHE A 109 -12.23 -6.68 0.91
N SER A 110 -12.71 -7.80 1.48
CA SER A 110 -12.87 -9.05 0.73
C SER A 110 -13.93 -8.95 -0.36
N GLU A 111 -15.05 -8.25 -0.11
CA GLU A 111 -16.08 -8.00 -1.11
C GLU A 111 -15.56 -7.20 -2.32
N VAL A 112 -14.75 -6.17 -2.07
CA VAL A 112 -14.27 -5.25 -3.13
C VAL A 112 -13.01 -5.78 -3.82
N LYS A 113 -12.08 -6.38 -3.06
CA LYS A 113 -10.79 -6.84 -3.59
C LYS A 113 -10.74 -8.32 -3.98
N GLY A 114 -11.77 -9.12 -3.65
CA GLY A 114 -11.79 -10.55 -3.91
C GLY A 114 -10.75 -11.36 -3.12
N MET A 115 -10.14 -10.77 -2.09
CA MET A 115 -9.16 -11.43 -1.22
C MET A 115 -9.20 -10.87 0.20
N THR A 116 -8.71 -11.63 1.19
CA THR A 116 -8.64 -11.15 2.58
C THR A 116 -7.53 -10.14 2.80
N ILE A 117 -7.65 -9.31 3.86
CA ILE A 117 -6.62 -8.36 4.29
C ILE A 117 -5.30 -9.08 4.60
N GLU A 118 -5.36 -10.24 5.26
CA GLU A 118 -4.18 -11.04 5.58
C GLU A 118 -3.47 -11.53 4.32
N ARG A 119 -4.24 -12.01 3.33
CA ARG A 119 -3.67 -12.44 2.04
C ARG A 119 -2.98 -11.28 1.34
N PHE A 120 -3.60 -10.11 1.34
CA PHE A 120 -3.03 -8.89 0.79
C PHE A 120 -1.74 -8.48 1.52
N ALA A 121 -1.72 -8.52 2.85
CA ALA A 121 -0.53 -8.23 3.65
C ALA A 121 0.62 -9.22 3.37
N ILE A 122 0.31 -10.52 3.22
CA ILE A 122 1.31 -11.53 2.86
C ILE A 122 1.93 -11.24 1.49
N LEU A 123 1.12 -10.92 0.47
CA LEU A 123 1.61 -10.57 -0.86
C LEU A 123 2.61 -9.42 -0.80
N HIS A 124 2.25 -8.34 -0.10
CA HIS A 124 3.13 -7.18 0.05
C HIS A 124 4.39 -7.46 0.87
N ARG A 125 4.32 -8.29 1.91
CA ARG A 125 5.52 -8.75 2.64
C ARG A 125 6.47 -9.51 1.74
N ILE A 126 5.96 -10.39 0.87
CA ILE A 126 6.78 -11.16 -0.05
C ILE A 126 7.41 -10.25 -1.11
N GLU A 127 6.67 -9.27 -1.65
CA GLU A 127 7.25 -8.30 -2.59
C GLU A 127 8.34 -7.46 -1.90
N TYR A 128 8.12 -7.03 -0.67
CA TYR A 128 9.15 -6.30 0.09
C TYR A 128 10.35 -7.21 0.43
N ALA A 129 10.13 -8.49 0.72
CA ALA A 129 11.23 -9.45 0.89
C ALA A 129 12.05 -9.59 -0.40
N LYS A 130 11.44 -9.66 -1.58
CA LYS A 130 12.14 -9.67 -2.88
C LYS A 130 12.98 -8.40 -3.08
N GLU A 131 12.44 -7.25 -2.73
CA GLU A 131 13.16 -5.97 -2.77
C GLU A 131 14.43 -6.02 -1.90
N LEU A 132 14.29 -6.42 -0.64
CA LEU A 132 15.41 -6.54 0.29
C LEU A 132 16.44 -7.60 -0.15
N LEU A 133 15.99 -8.73 -0.69
CA LEU A 133 16.87 -9.77 -1.21
C LEU A 133 17.70 -9.30 -2.42
N CYS A 134 17.16 -8.43 -3.26
CA CYS A 134 17.84 -7.91 -4.45
C CYS A 134 18.78 -6.74 -4.15
N TYR A 135 18.37 -5.83 -3.27
CA TYR A 135 18.99 -4.50 -3.15
C TYR A 135 19.66 -4.24 -1.80
N SER A 136 19.52 -5.14 -0.82
CA SER A 136 20.18 -4.99 0.47
C SER A 136 21.24 -6.07 0.71
N GLN A 137 22.16 -5.80 1.67
CA GLN A 137 23.14 -6.76 2.16
C GLN A 137 22.62 -7.60 3.34
N LEU A 138 21.34 -7.43 3.71
CA LEU A 138 20.74 -8.14 4.83
C LEU A 138 20.69 -9.64 4.58
N SER A 139 20.99 -10.42 5.61
CA SER A 139 20.80 -11.87 5.61
C SER A 139 19.30 -12.23 5.56
N THR A 140 18.97 -13.44 5.14
CA THR A 140 17.57 -13.92 5.18
C THR A 140 16.98 -13.88 6.60
N SER A 141 17.81 -14.04 7.64
CA SER A 141 17.38 -13.95 9.03
C SER A 141 17.01 -12.53 9.42
N GLU A 142 17.85 -11.55 9.07
CA GLU A 142 17.56 -10.13 9.33
C GLU A 142 16.30 -9.68 8.59
N ILE A 143 16.13 -10.10 7.33
CA ILE A 143 14.91 -9.83 6.55
C ILE A 143 13.68 -10.45 7.23
N ALA A 144 13.78 -11.69 7.73
CA ALA A 144 12.66 -12.34 8.42
C ALA A 144 12.22 -11.54 9.66
N TYR A 145 13.17 -11.12 10.49
CA TYR A 145 12.86 -10.30 11.68
C TYR A 145 12.33 -8.92 11.31
N MET A 146 12.94 -8.25 10.33
CA MET A 146 12.48 -6.95 9.84
C MET A 146 11.03 -7.00 9.34
N LEU A 147 10.65 -8.09 8.66
CA LEU A 147 9.29 -8.29 8.14
C LEU A 147 8.31 -8.86 9.17
N GLY A 148 8.74 -9.07 10.43
CA GLY A 148 7.89 -9.58 11.52
C GLY A 148 7.52 -11.04 11.39
N TYR A 149 8.40 -11.87 10.80
CA TYR A 149 8.27 -13.33 10.85
C TYR A 149 8.81 -13.86 12.17
N SER A 150 8.14 -14.86 12.72
CA SER A 150 8.57 -15.51 13.96
C SER A 150 9.91 -16.25 13.84
N SER A 151 10.30 -16.61 12.61
CA SER A 151 11.58 -17.25 12.32
C SER A 151 11.97 -17.13 10.82
N PRO A 152 13.26 -17.25 10.49
CA PRO A 152 13.72 -17.35 9.09
C PRO A 152 13.10 -18.55 8.33
N ALA A 153 12.82 -19.65 9.01
CA ALA A 153 12.15 -20.81 8.44
C ALA A 153 10.72 -20.50 8.01
N HIS A 154 9.99 -19.72 8.81
CA HIS A 154 8.64 -19.27 8.50
C HIS A 154 8.64 -18.37 7.25
N LEU A 155 9.53 -17.38 7.17
CA LEU A 155 9.72 -16.59 5.94
C LEU A 155 10.02 -17.49 4.74
N SER A 156 10.99 -18.41 4.86
CA SER A 156 11.42 -19.27 3.76
C SER A 156 10.29 -20.15 3.25
N SER A 157 9.47 -20.71 4.13
CA SER A 157 8.30 -21.51 3.77
C SER A 157 7.27 -20.70 3.02
N GLN A 158 6.89 -19.55 3.56
CA GLN A 158 5.89 -18.67 2.94
C GLN A 158 6.38 -18.09 1.62
N PHE A 159 7.65 -17.67 1.55
CA PHE A 159 8.28 -17.17 0.34
C PHE A 159 8.27 -18.23 -0.77
N LYS A 160 8.66 -19.50 -0.44
CA LYS A 160 8.63 -20.60 -1.39
C LYS A 160 7.22 -20.93 -1.86
N GLN A 161 6.23 -20.91 -0.96
CA GLN A 161 4.82 -21.12 -1.32
C GLN A 161 4.33 -20.08 -2.31
N MET A 162 4.77 -18.82 -2.18
CA MET A 162 4.29 -17.70 -3.00
C MET A 162 5.06 -17.52 -4.31
N THR A 163 6.36 -17.91 -4.34
CA THR A 163 7.27 -17.64 -5.47
C THR A 163 7.78 -18.89 -6.17
N GLY A 164 7.52 -20.07 -5.59
CA GLY A 164 8.06 -21.35 -6.09
C GLY A 164 9.51 -21.63 -5.68
N MET A 165 10.24 -20.68 -5.06
CA MET A 165 11.65 -20.84 -4.71
C MET A 165 11.99 -20.28 -3.32
N THR A 166 13.11 -20.72 -2.74
CA THR A 166 13.56 -20.19 -1.45
C THR A 166 14.15 -18.79 -1.59
N PRO A 167 14.16 -17.97 -0.50
CA PRO A 167 14.83 -16.66 -0.50
C PRO A 167 16.30 -16.73 -0.96
N LYS A 168 17.04 -17.78 -0.54
CA LYS A 168 18.43 -17.99 -0.92
C LYS A 168 18.56 -18.22 -2.44
N THR A 169 17.72 -19.08 -3.00
CA THR A 169 17.71 -19.37 -4.45
C THR A 169 17.35 -18.10 -5.23
N PHE A 170 16.35 -17.36 -4.78
CA PHE A 170 15.92 -16.10 -5.40
C PHE A 170 17.07 -15.07 -5.45
N ARG A 171 17.79 -14.88 -4.35
CA ARG A 171 18.95 -13.98 -4.28
C ARG A 171 20.05 -14.38 -5.25
N LEU A 172 20.38 -15.68 -5.34
CA LEU A 172 21.44 -16.19 -6.22
C LEU A 172 21.10 -16.01 -7.72
N GLN A 173 19.83 -16.12 -8.07
CA GLN A 173 19.38 -15.97 -9.46
C GLN A 173 19.25 -14.51 -9.88
N ASN A 174 19.38 -13.56 -8.94
CA ASN A 174 19.24 -12.11 -9.19
C ASN A 174 17.97 -11.78 -9.99
N ARG A 175 16.88 -12.51 -9.75
CA ARG A 175 15.63 -12.35 -10.48
C ARG A 175 14.92 -11.07 -10.03
N HIS A 176 14.64 -10.21 -10.98
CA HIS A 176 13.83 -9.01 -10.81
C HIS A 176 12.33 -9.25 -11.06
N ASP A 177 11.83 -10.47 -10.75
CA ASP A 177 10.43 -10.86 -10.96
C ASP A 177 9.54 -10.22 -9.86
N ARG A 178 9.54 -8.89 -9.77
CA ARG A 178 8.66 -8.14 -8.88
C ARG A 178 7.37 -7.76 -9.59
N ILE A 179 6.25 -7.93 -8.90
CA ILE A 179 4.99 -7.33 -9.31
C ILE A 179 4.99 -5.87 -8.81
N SER A 180 4.61 -4.93 -9.67
CA SER A 180 4.45 -3.54 -9.27
C SER A 180 3.38 -3.43 -8.17
N LEU A 181 3.64 -2.61 -7.14
CA LEU A 181 2.77 -2.49 -5.96
C LEU A 181 1.35 -1.98 -6.32
N ASP A 182 1.24 -1.26 -7.43
CA ASP A 182 -0.03 -0.78 -7.98
C ASP A 182 -0.85 -1.89 -8.68
N LYS A 183 -0.21 -3.03 -9.01
CA LYS A 183 -0.86 -4.20 -9.63
C LYS A 183 -1.23 -5.31 -8.64
N LEU A 184 -0.91 -5.13 -7.37
CA LEU A 184 -1.33 -5.98 -6.25
C LEU A 184 -2.64 -5.46 -5.65
#